data_7e101f0467528b50caf84f97d983837c
#
_entry.id   7e101f0467528b50caf84f97d983837c
#
_cell.length_a   1.000
_cell.length_b   1.000
_cell.length_c   1.000
_cell.angle_alpha   90.00
_cell.angle_beta   90.00
_cell.angle_gamma   90.00
#
_symmetry.space_group_name_H-M   'P 1'
#
loop_
_entity.id
_entity.type
_entity.pdbx_description
1 polymer ?
#
loop_
_entity_poly.entity_id
_entity_poly.type
_entity_poly.pdbx_seq_one_letter_code
_entity_poly.pdbx_strand_id
1 'polypeptide(L)'
;MIVDFTAAAEADLEAIGDYIAQDNPARALSFVQELSRSCIGLADMPEAWPIIPRYEHHGVRRRIHGRYLIFYRFAVGRIIILHVLNGAMDVEAILFPNG
;
A
#
# COMPACT_ATOMS: atom_id res chain seq x y z
N MET A 1 0.79 16.51 7.41
CA MET A 1 1.53 15.75 6.41
C MET A 1 0.55 15.27 5.34
N ILE A 2 0.94 15.38 4.08
CA ILE A 2 0.10 15.00 2.95
C ILE A 2 0.31 13.52 2.64
N VAL A 3 -0.79 12.81 2.37
CA VAL A 3 -0.73 11.41 1.89
C VAL A 3 -1.21 11.39 0.44
N ASP A 4 -0.30 11.04 -0.46
CA ASP A 4 -0.59 10.95 -1.89
C ASP A 4 -0.66 9.48 -2.31
N PHE A 5 -1.66 9.15 -3.11
CA PHE A 5 -1.79 7.84 -3.73
C PHE A 5 -1.31 7.94 -5.17
N THR A 6 -0.37 7.08 -5.55
CA THR A 6 0.03 6.97 -6.96
C THR A 6 -1.11 6.39 -7.79
N ALA A 7 -1.06 6.57 -9.10
CA ALA A 7 -2.03 5.93 -9.99
C ALA A 7 -2.00 4.40 -9.83
N ALA A 8 -0.82 3.82 -9.61
CA ALA A 8 -0.69 2.38 -9.37
C ALA A 8 -1.39 1.96 -8.08
N ALA A 9 -1.23 2.72 -6.99
CA ALA A 9 -1.90 2.43 -5.72
C ALA A 9 -3.42 2.53 -5.84
N GLU A 10 -3.90 3.53 -6.56
CA GLU A 10 -5.35 3.69 -6.80
C GLU A 10 -5.89 2.52 -7.61
N ALA A 11 -5.17 2.08 -8.66
CA ALA A 11 -5.54 0.92 -9.45
C ALA A 11 -5.54 -0.36 -8.62
N ASP A 12 -4.57 -0.51 -7.71
CA ASP A 12 -4.50 -1.64 -6.78
C ASP A 12 -5.75 -1.70 -5.90
N LEU A 13 -6.13 -0.58 -5.30
CA LEU A 13 -7.31 -0.51 -4.44
C LEU A 13 -8.60 -0.84 -5.21
N GLU A 14 -8.72 -0.36 -6.43
CA GLU A 14 -9.86 -0.66 -7.30
C GLU A 14 -9.91 -2.15 -7.61
N ALA A 15 -8.77 -2.76 -7.97
CA ALA A 15 -8.69 -4.19 -8.26
C ALA A 15 -9.05 -5.05 -7.04
N ILE A 16 -8.60 -4.65 -5.84
CA ILE A 16 -8.94 -5.34 -4.59
C ILE A 16 -10.45 -5.26 -4.35
N GLY A 17 -11.04 -4.08 -4.52
CA GLY A 17 -12.47 -3.89 -4.35
C GLY A 17 -13.28 -4.74 -5.33
N ASP A 18 -12.90 -4.74 -6.60
CA ASP A 18 -13.57 -5.52 -7.64
C ASP A 18 -13.51 -7.02 -7.35
N TYR A 19 -12.36 -7.49 -6.89
CA TYR A 19 -12.18 -8.90 -6.54
C TYR A 19 -13.12 -9.33 -5.40
N ILE A 20 -13.17 -8.55 -4.32
CA ILE A 20 -14.03 -8.84 -3.17
C ILE A 20 -15.52 -8.70 -3.55
N ALA A 21 -15.84 -7.73 -4.38
CA ALA A 21 -17.22 -7.45 -4.79
C ALA A 21 -17.85 -8.59 -5.60
N GLN A 22 -17.05 -9.48 -6.19
CA GLN A 22 -17.57 -10.67 -6.87
C GLN A 22 -18.41 -11.54 -5.92
N ASP A 23 -18.01 -11.60 -4.62
CA ASP A 23 -18.71 -12.39 -3.62
C ASP A 23 -19.52 -11.54 -2.65
N ASN A 24 -19.04 -10.34 -2.33
CA ASN A 24 -19.65 -9.50 -1.29
C ASN A 24 -19.40 -8.01 -1.55
N PRO A 25 -20.32 -7.35 -2.29
CA PRO A 25 -20.13 -5.91 -2.60
C PRO A 25 -20.04 -4.99 -1.38
N ALA A 26 -20.83 -5.27 -0.33
CA ALA A 26 -20.80 -4.46 0.89
C ALA A 26 -19.44 -4.57 1.59
N ARG A 27 -18.88 -5.78 1.65
CA ARG A 27 -17.56 -6.00 2.24
C ARG A 27 -16.46 -5.38 1.40
N ALA A 28 -16.60 -5.39 0.07
CA ALA A 28 -15.64 -4.73 -0.82
C ALA A 28 -15.48 -3.26 -0.45
N LEU A 29 -16.59 -2.54 -0.29
CA LEU A 29 -16.58 -1.13 0.07
C LEU A 29 -15.93 -0.90 1.44
N SER A 30 -16.36 -1.63 2.47
CA SER A 30 -15.83 -1.47 3.82
C SER A 30 -14.34 -1.82 3.89
N PHE A 31 -13.90 -2.85 3.17
CA PHE A 31 -12.50 -3.28 3.19
C PHE A 31 -11.59 -2.25 2.51
N VAL A 32 -11.99 -1.72 1.37
CA VAL A 32 -11.22 -0.67 0.68
C VAL A 32 -11.13 0.58 1.55
N GLN A 33 -12.20 0.93 2.27
CA GLN A 33 -12.18 2.04 3.21
C GLN A 33 -11.21 1.78 4.36
N GLU A 34 -11.15 0.55 4.89
CA GLU A 34 -10.18 0.17 5.92
C GLU A 34 -8.74 0.31 5.43
N LEU A 35 -8.46 -0.18 4.22
CA LEU A 35 -7.13 -0.04 3.61
C LEU A 35 -6.74 1.42 3.42
N SER A 36 -7.68 2.22 2.92
CA SER A 36 -7.44 3.66 2.71
C SER A 36 -7.12 4.37 4.03
N ARG A 37 -7.85 4.04 5.10
CA ARG A 37 -7.58 4.59 6.45
C ARG A 37 -6.20 4.18 6.95
N SER A 38 -5.78 2.95 6.70
CA SER A 38 -4.43 2.50 7.07
C SER A 38 -3.36 3.29 6.33
N CYS A 39 -3.58 3.60 5.06
CA CYS A 39 -2.67 4.44 4.28
C CYS A 39 -2.60 5.85 4.84
N ILE A 40 -3.75 6.47 5.10
CA ILE A 40 -3.82 7.84 5.62
C ILE A 40 -3.20 7.92 7.02
N GLY A 41 -3.40 6.89 7.83
CA GLY A 41 -2.83 6.81 9.19
C GLY A 41 -1.31 6.78 9.24
N LEU A 42 -0.64 6.50 8.14
CA LEU A 42 0.84 6.55 8.06
C LEU A 42 1.38 7.96 8.33
N ALA A 43 0.56 8.99 8.10
CA ALA A 43 0.96 10.38 8.36
C ALA A 43 1.29 10.63 9.83
N ASP A 44 0.68 9.88 10.75
CA ASP A 44 0.90 10.06 12.19
C ASP A 44 2.23 9.46 12.65
N MET A 45 2.68 8.37 12.01
CA MET A 45 3.91 7.67 12.37
C MET A 45 4.62 7.14 11.12
N PRO A 46 5.15 8.02 10.28
CA PRO A 46 5.67 7.61 8.96
C PRO A 46 6.89 6.67 9.02
N GLU A 47 7.64 6.71 10.12
CA GLU A 47 8.83 5.88 10.28
C GLU A 47 8.58 4.64 11.15
N ALA A 48 7.33 4.39 11.57
CA ALA A 48 7.01 3.25 12.44
C ALA A 48 7.15 1.90 11.72
N TRP A 49 7.02 1.88 10.41
CA TRP A 49 7.05 0.65 9.63
C TRP A 49 8.41 0.46 8.96
N PRO A 50 8.91 -0.79 8.89
CA PRO A 50 10.29 -1.02 8.45
C PRO A 50 10.50 -0.78 6.97
N ILE A 51 11.73 -0.40 6.63
CA ILE A 51 12.22 -0.37 5.25
C ILE A 51 12.40 -1.82 4.79
N ILE A 52 12.06 -2.10 3.53
CA ILE A 52 12.18 -3.43 2.96
C ILE A 52 13.66 -3.83 2.90
N PRO A 53 14.04 -4.97 3.51
CA PRO A 53 15.42 -5.45 3.44
C PRO A 53 15.88 -5.68 1.99
N ARG A 54 17.17 -5.45 1.72
CA ARG A 54 17.80 -5.57 0.40
C ARG A 54 17.50 -4.42 -0.55
N TYR A 55 16.48 -3.60 -0.25
CA TYR A 55 16.07 -2.47 -1.08
C TYR A 55 16.10 -1.16 -0.30
N GLU A 56 16.97 -1.07 0.70
CA GLU A 56 17.07 0.09 1.60
C GLU A 56 17.35 1.38 0.82
N HIS A 57 18.12 1.28 -0.25
CA HIS A 57 18.47 2.45 -1.08
C HIS A 57 17.27 3.03 -1.83
N HIS A 58 16.18 2.29 -1.98
CA HIS A 58 14.94 2.80 -2.55
C HIS A 58 14.08 3.54 -1.51
N GLY A 59 14.35 3.36 -0.23
CA GLY A 59 13.60 4.00 0.85
C GLY A 59 12.15 3.57 0.97
N VAL A 60 11.81 2.38 0.45
CA VAL A 60 10.44 1.87 0.48
C VAL A 60 10.16 1.17 1.79
N ARG A 61 9.08 1.58 2.47
CA ARG A 61 8.61 0.98 3.71
C ARG A 61 7.37 0.13 3.45
N ARG A 62 7.08 -0.78 4.38
CA ARG A 62 5.97 -1.71 4.24
C ARG A 62 5.14 -1.76 5.53
N ARG A 63 3.85 -1.49 5.41
CA ARG A 63 2.86 -1.73 6.46
C ARG A 63 2.00 -2.93 6.09
N ILE A 64 1.82 -3.86 7.03
CA ILE A 64 0.98 -5.04 6.85
C ILE A 64 -0.45 -4.71 7.30
N HIS A 65 -1.43 -5.06 6.46
CA HIS A 65 -2.86 -4.97 6.79
C HIS A 65 -3.52 -6.28 6.36
N GLY A 66 -3.66 -7.22 7.29
CA GLY A 66 -4.18 -8.56 6.97
C GLY A 66 -3.28 -9.27 5.97
N ARG A 67 -3.85 -9.64 4.82
CA ARG A 67 -3.11 -10.30 3.74
C ARG A 67 -2.48 -9.31 2.77
N TYR A 68 -2.72 -8.01 2.97
CA TYR A 68 -2.27 -6.97 2.07
C TYR A 68 -1.09 -6.22 2.65
N LEU A 69 -0.23 -5.74 1.74
CA LEU A 69 0.96 -4.99 2.07
C LEU A 69 0.84 -3.61 1.45
N ILE A 70 1.00 -2.58 2.28
CA ILE A 70 1.01 -1.19 1.84
C ILE A 70 2.46 -0.77 1.71
N PHE A 71 2.90 -0.46 0.49
CA PHE A 71 4.25 -0.01 0.19
C PHE A 71 4.24 1.51 0.00
N TYR A 72 5.11 2.19 0.75
CA TYR A 72 5.14 3.65 0.72
C TYR A 72 6.54 4.20 0.90
N ARG A 73 6.72 5.44 0.50
CA ARG A 73 7.90 6.24 0.81
C ARG A 73 7.52 7.39 1.71
N PHE A 74 8.43 7.72 2.61
CA PHE A 74 8.33 8.93 3.43
C PHE A 74 9.30 9.97 2.87
N ALA A 75 8.76 11.08 2.41
CA ALA A 75 9.52 12.26 1.99
C ALA A 75 9.15 13.41 2.93
N VAL A 76 9.92 14.51 2.88
CA VAL A 76 9.65 15.65 3.76
C VAL A 76 8.22 16.17 3.55
N GLY A 77 7.40 16.10 4.62
CA GLY A 77 6.03 16.55 4.61
C GLY A 77 5.04 15.71 3.81
N ARG A 78 5.46 14.54 3.33
CA ARG A 78 4.64 13.76 2.40
C ARG A 78 4.85 12.26 2.54
N ILE A 79 3.75 11.52 2.52
CA ILE A 79 3.73 10.06 2.36
C ILE A 79 3.28 9.78 0.92
N ILE A 80 3.99 8.92 0.22
CA ILE A 80 3.66 8.51 -1.14
C ILE A 80 3.32 7.03 -1.12
N ILE A 81 2.06 6.68 -1.34
CA ILE A 81 1.61 5.29 -1.40
C ILE A 81 1.92 4.75 -2.80
N LEU A 82 2.86 3.81 -2.87
CA LEU A 82 3.35 3.28 -4.15
C LEU A 82 2.47 2.16 -4.68
N HIS A 83 2.11 1.22 -3.80
CA HIS A 83 1.32 0.04 -4.13
C HIS A 83 0.61 -0.48 -2.90
N VAL A 84 -0.52 -1.17 -3.14
CA VAL A 84 -1.22 -1.98 -2.13
C VAL A 84 -1.41 -3.35 -2.75
N LEU A 85 -0.62 -4.33 -2.30
CA LEU A 85 -0.53 -5.64 -2.94
C LEU A 85 -0.86 -6.78 -1.97
N ASN A 86 -1.46 -7.85 -2.49
CA ASN A 86 -1.61 -9.08 -1.72
C ASN A 86 -0.23 -9.70 -1.49
N GLY A 87 0.05 -10.14 -0.27
CA GLY A 87 1.36 -10.71 0.08
C GLY A 87 1.72 -12.00 -0.65
N ALA A 88 0.75 -12.66 -1.28
CA ALA A 88 1.00 -13.84 -2.10
C ALA A 88 1.54 -13.53 -3.49
N MET A 89 1.50 -12.26 -3.92
CA MET A 89 2.05 -11.83 -5.20
C MET A 89 3.57 -11.72 -5.13
N ASP A 90 4.22 -11.71 -6.29
CA ASP A 90 5.65 -11.42 -6.38
C ASP A 90 5.86 -9.90 -6.26
N VAL A 91 5.84 -9.42 -5.01
CA VAL A 91 5.87 -7.98 -4.72
C VAL A 91 7.17 -7.32 -5.14
N GLU A 92 8.30 -8.02 -5.04
CA GLU A 92 9.60 -7.46 -5.43
C GLU A 92 9.68 -7.22 -6.93
N ALA A 93 9.14 -8.12 -7.75
CA ALA A 93 9.11 -7.94 -9.19
C ALA A 93 8.22 -6.76 -9.61
N ILE A 94 7.14 -6.52 -8.86
CA ILE A 94 6.23 -5.40 -9.13
C ILE A 94 6.85 -4.07 -8.71
N LEU A 95 7.46 -4.02 -7.51
CA LEU A 95 8.05 -2.81 -6.96
C LEU A 95 9.37 -2.44 -7.64
N PHE A 96 10.18 -3.44 -7.95
CA PHE A 96 11.55 -3.26 -8.44
C PHE A 96 11.79 -4.12 -9.68
N PRO A 97 11.12 -3.82 -10.81
CA PRO A 97 11.19 -4.66 -12.01
C PRO A 97 12.59 -4.77 -12.59
N ASN A 98 13.48 -3.83 -12.28
CA ASN A 98 14.86 -3.83 -12.75
C ASN A 98 15.89 -4.13 -11.63
N GLY A 99 15.42 -4.67 -10.54
CA GLY A 99 16.28 -4.96 -9.38
C GLY A 99 16.45 -3.79 -8.45
#